data_38a3924f28d9f477e8f5b5b72161c911
#
_entry.id   38a3924f28d9f477e8f5b5b72161c911
#
_cell.length_a   1.000
_cell.length_b   1.000
_cell.length_c   1.000
_cell.angle_alpha   90.00
_cell.angle_beta   90.00
_cell.angle_gamma   90.00
#
_symmetry.space_group_name_H-M   'P 1'
#
loop_
_entity.id
_entity.type
_entity.pdbx_description
1 polymer ?
#
loop_
_entity_poly.entity_id
_entity_poly.type
_entity_poly.pdbx_seq_one_letter_code
_entity_poly.pdbx_strand_id
1 'polypeptide(L)'
;MSKLGVRNIEGYNLRIAQARDNGETLTRKVQTGFDLETGAPIYEEEPIPLDPLPLIVVVVDEMADLMLVAGKDIEAAIQRLAQMARAAGIHIIMATQRPSVDVITGTIKANFPTRVSFHVTSRIDSRTILGETGAEQLLGQGDMLYMANGGRITRVHGPLVTDREVEAVVRFLKDQGEPTYIDDVTREEDEPGVDLDSDDGGSGDALYDEAVAIVCRERKASTSFIQRHLQIGYNRAARIIERMEKEGVVSEANRVGKREVLARNIDGNE
;
A
#
# COMPACT_ATOMS: atom_id res chain seq x y z
N MET A 1 7.38 6.82 -13.23
CA MET A 1 6.68 7.92 -13.95
C MET A 1 7.25 9.28 -13.59
N SER A 2 7.23 9.72 -12.34
CA SER A 2 7.76 11.03 -11.91
C SER A 2 9.21 11.28 -12.38
N LYS A 3 10.11 10.31 -12.23
CA LYS A 3 11.52 10.41 -12.65
C LYS A 3 11.74 10.61 -14.15
N LEU A 4 10.75 10.26 -15.00
CA LEU A 4 10.76 10.51 -16.45
C LEU A 4 9.92 11.73 -16.85
N GLY A 5 9.37 12.48 -15.89
CA GLY A 5 8.53 13.64 -16.14
C GLY A 5 7.19 13.34 -16.81
N VAL A 6 6.73 12.09 -16.76
CA VAL A 6 5.46 11.66 -17.35
C VAL A 6 4.36 11.55 -16.29
N ARG A 7 3.12 11.84 -16.68
CA ARG A 7 1.99 11.96 -15.75
C ARG A 7 1.16 10.68 -15.58
N ASN A 8 1.25 9.75 -16.53
CA ASN A 8 0.45 8.52 -16.54
C ASN A 8 1.21 7.38 -17.21
N ILE A 9 0.66 6.17 -17.10
CA ILE A 9 1.24 4.94 -17.67
C ILE A 9 1.34 5.00 -19.20
N GLU A 10 0.39 5.63 -19.89
CA GLU A 10 0.42 5.77 -21.34
C GLU A 10 1.62 6.61 -21.79
N GLY A 11 1.83 7.77 -21.14
CA GLY A 11 2.99 8.61 -21.39
C GLY A 11 4.31 7.92 -21.02
N TYR A 12 4.31 7.10 -19.96
CA TYR A 12 5.48 6.28 -19.62
C TYR A 12 5.78 5.27 -20.74
N ASN A 13 4.79 4.47 -21.14
CA ASN A 13 4.98 3.44 -22.15
C ASN A 13 5.36 4.04 -23.52
N LEU A 14 4.78 5.18 -23.87
CA LEU A 14 5.17 5.90 -25.08
C LEU A 14 6.63 6.36 -25.03
N ARG A 15 7.08 6.91 -23.89
CA ARG A 15 8.48 7.34 -23.70
C ARG A 15 9.45 6.17 -23.76
N ILE A 16 9.09 5.03 -23.16
CA ILE A 16 9.87 3.79 -23.22
C ILE A 16 9.99 3.29 -24.67
N ALA A 17 8.89 3.25 -25.41
CA ALA A 17 8.89 2.85 -26.81
C ALA A 17 9.81 3.76 -27.66
N GLN A 18 9.70 5.08 -27.50
CA GLN A 18 10.55 6.05 -28.20
C GLN A 18 12.03 5.86 -27.87
N ALA A 19 12.37 5.63 -26.59
CA ALA A 19 13.75 5.38 -26.19
C ALA A 19 14.31 4.10 -26.81
N ARG A 20 13.48 3.04 -26.85
CA ARG A 20 13.84 1.77 -27.50
C ARG A 20 14.10 1.95 -28.99
N ASP A 21 13.20 2.63 -29.70
CA ASP A 21 13.31 2.86 -31.15
C ASP A 21 14.53 3.73 -31.50
N ASN A 22 14.88 4.68 -30.64
CA ASN A 22 16.02 5.56 -30.83
C ASN A 22 17.35 4.97 -30.29
N GLY A 23 17.36 3.81 -29.64
CA GLY A 23 18.52 3.24 -28.96
C GLY A 23 19.02 4.10 -27.79
N GLU A 24 18.11 4.88 -27.16
CA GLU A 24 18.43 5.77 -26.06
C GLU A 24 18.43 5.02 -24.73
N THR A 25 19.44 5.22 -23.88
CA THR A 25 19.46 4.69 -22.52
C THR A 25 18.85 5.75 -21.58
N LEU A 26 17.74 5.40 -20.93
CA LEU A 26 17.14 6.24 -19.92
C LEU A 26 17.78 5.95 -18.56
N THR A 27 18.20 6.99 -17.84
CA THR A 27 18.79 6.85 -16.50
C THR A 27 17.92 7.53 -15.44
N ARG A 28 18.05 7.07 -14.22
CA ARG A 28 17.49 7.71 -13.04
C ARG A 28 18.60 8.05 -12.06
N LYS A 29 18.51 9.22 -11.44
CA LYS A 29 19.39 9.56 -10.33
C LYS A 29 18.89 8.88 -9.06
N VAL A 30 19.72 8.07 -8.44
CA VAL A 30 19.46 7.41 -7.16
C VAL A 30 20.50 7.94 -6.18
N GLN A 31 20.04 8.37 -5.02
CA GLN A 31 20.95 8.77 -3.95
C GLN A 31 21.55 7.51 -3.34
N THR A 32 22.86 7.36 -3.44
CA THR A 32 23.62 6.21 -2.94
C THR A 32 24.35 6.48 -1.62
N GLY A 33 24.39 7.75 -1.18
CA GLY A 33 25.03 8.12 0.08
C GLY A 33 25.17 9.62 0.26
N PHE A 34 25.97 9.99 1.25
CA PHE A 34 26.40 11.36 1.50
C PHE A 34 27.92 11.43 1.47
N ASP A 35 28.44 12.52 0.93
CA ASP A 35 29.86 12.85 1.01
C ASP A 35 30.23 13.13 2.47
N LEU A 36 31.21 12.40 2.99
CA LEU A 36 31.61 12.45 4.39
C LEU A 36 32.27 13.79 4.80
N GLU A 37 32.80 14.56 3.82
CA GLU A 37 33.49 15.83 4.09
C GLU A 37 32.53 17.03 3.98
N THR A 38 31.59 16.97 3.02
CA THR A 38 30.72 18.10 2.70
C THR A 38 29.28 17.90 3.19
N GLY A 39 28.88 16.66 3.56
CA GLY A 39 27.50 16.32 3.90
C GLY A 39 26.53 16.38 2.70
N ALA A 40 27.04 16.56 1.48
CA ALA A 40 26.21 16.64 0.29
C ALA A 40 25.76 15.24 -0.18
N PRO A 41 24.51 15.10 -0.67
CA PRO A 41 24.05 13.82 -1.17
C PRO A 41 24.79 13.41 -2.45
N ILE A 42 25.27 12.16 -2.50
CA ILE A 42 25.90 11.55 -3.67
C ILE A 42 24.80 10.88 -4.49
N TYR A 43 24.76 11.17 -5.79
CA TYR A 43 23.81 10.59 -6.73
C TYR A 43 24.54 9.74 -7.76
N GLU A 44 24.04 8.55 -7.98
CA GLU A 44 24.47 7.69 -9.09
C GLU A 44 23.36 7.58 -10.14
N GLU A 45 23.76 7.40 -11.40
CA GLU A 45 22.83 7.20 -12.48
C GLU A 45 22.63 5.71 -12.71
N GLU A 46 21.43 5.21 -12.43
CA GLU A 46 21.01 3.86 -12.75
C GLU A 46 20.21 3.81 -14.06
N PRO A 47 20.48 2.83 -14.94
CA PRO A 47 19.67 2.65 -16.13
C PRO A 47 18.24 2.20 -15.76
N ILE A 48 17.25 2.78 -16.43
CA ILE A 48 15.84 2.36 -16.31
C ILE A 48 15.62 1.26 -17.34
N PRO A 49 15.04 0.09 -16.94
CA PRO A 49 14.63 -0.92 -17.89
C PRO A 49 13.65 -0.35 -18.93
N LEU A 50 13.88 -0.63 -20.21
CA LEU A 50 13.02 -0.14 -21.31
C LEU A 50 11.82 -1.07 -21.53
N ASP A 51 11.23 -1.58 -20.45
CA ASP A 51 10.05 -2.42 -20.49
C ASP A 51 8.78 -1.62 -20.22
N PRO A 52 7.74 -1.79 -21.05
CA PRO A 52 6.47 -1.13 -20.81
C PRO A 52 5.81 -1.68 -19.54
N LEU A 53 5.19 -0.80 -18.77
CA LEU A 53 4.42 -1.20 -17.60
C LEU A 53 3.06 -1.75 -18.05
N PRO A 54 2.63 -2.91 -17.51
CA PRO A 54 1.31 -3.47 -17.78
C PRO A 54 0.22 -2.72 -17.01
N LEU A 55 -1.02 -2.85 -17.49
CA LEU A 55 -2.19 -2.50 -16.69
C LEU A 55 -2.40 -3.58 -15.61
N ILE A 56 -2.79 -3.16 -14.42
CA ILE A 56 -3.08 -4.04 -13.29
C ILE A 56 -4.59 -3.96 -13.00
N VAL A 57 -5.23 -5.12 -12.88
CA VAL A 57 -6.64 -5.22 -12.45
C VAL A 57 -6.69 -5.95 -11.12
N VAL A 58 -7.24 -5.28 -10.10
CA VAL A 58 -7.46 -5.84 -8.78
C VAL A 58 -8.94 -6.16 -8.65
N VAL A 59 -9.27 -7.41 -8.35
CA VAL A 59 -10.64 -7.88 -8.15
C VAL A 59 -10.85 -8.20 -6.67
N VAL A 60 -11.84 -7.55 -6.05
CA VAL A 60 -12.29 -7.82 -4.69
C VAL A 60 -13.68 -8.44 -4.78
N ASP A 61 -13.79 -9.72 -4.46
CA ASP A 61 -15.03 -10.51 -4.63
C ASP A 61 -16.06 -10.17 -3.55
N GLU A 62 -15.65 -10.10 -2.28
CA GLU A 62 -16.53 -9.71 -1.17
C GLU A 62 -15.87 -8.65 -0.29
N MET A 63 -16.26 -7.40 -0.52
CA MET A 63 -15.72 -6.25 0.22
C MET A 63 -16.08 -6.28 1.71
N ALA A 64 -17.25 -6.86 2.07
CA ALA A 64 -17.68 -6.91 3.46
C ALA A 64 -16.74 -7.72 4.34
N ASP A 65 -16.12 -8.77 3.81
CA ASP A 65 -15.20 -9.61 4.59
C ASP A 65 -13.92 -8.84 4.93
N LEU A 66 -13.41 -8.04 3.99
CA LEU A 66 -12.27 -7.14 4.26
C LEU A 66 -12.62 -6.07 5.29
N MET A 67 -13.79 -5.46 5.17
CA MET A 67 -14.24 -4.41 6.10
C MET A 67 -14.47 -4.92 7.52
N LEU A 68 -14.84 -6.19 7.68
CA LEU A 68 -15.02 -6.83 9.00
C LEU A 68 -13.68 -7.04 9.72
N VAL A 69 -12.61 -7.33 8.99
CA VAL A 69 -11.29 -7.63 9.56
C VAL A 69 -10.53 -6.36 9.94
N ALA A 70 -10.46 -5.39 9.03
CA ALA A 70 -9.63 -4.19 9.19
C ALA A 70 -10.27 -2.96 8.51
N GLY A 71 -11.55 -2.68 8.79
CA GLY A 71 -12.36 -1.72 8.05
C GLY A 71 -11.71 -0.35 7.81
N LYS A 72 -11.13 0.28 8.84
CA LYS A 72 -10.50 1.61 8.71
C LYS A 72 -9.23 1.57 7.86
N ASP A 73 -8.41 0.55 8.02
CA ASP A 73 -7.15 0.41 7.29
C ASP A 73 -7.41 0.07 5.82
N ILE A 74 -8.38 -0.82 5.58
CA ILE A 74 -8.86 -1.15 4.22
C ILE A 74 -9.45 0.09 3.54
N GLU A 75 -10.30 0.86 4.22
CA GLU A 75 -10.88 2.08 3.66
C GLU A 75 -9.79 3.10 3.28
N ALA A 76 -8.81 3.31 4.15
CA ALA A 76 -7.67 4.19 3.89
C ALA A 76 -6.80 3.68 2.72
N ALA A 77 -6.52 2.38 2.66
CA ALA A 77 -5.75 1.77 1.57
C ALA A 77 -6.48 1.90 0.21
N ILE A 78 -7.79 1.64 0.18
CA ILE A 78 -8.61 1.79 -1.03
C ILE A 78 -8.67 3.26 -1.47
N GLN A 79 -8.84 4.19 -0.54
CA GLN A 79 -8.82 5.63 -0.84
C GLN A 79 -7.49 6.04 -1.48
N ARG A 80 -6.38 5.59 -0.93
CA ARG A 80 -5.03 5.86 -1.46
C ARG A 80 -4.85 5.25 -2.86
N LEU A 81 -5.27 4.00 -3.04
CA LEU A 81 -5.25 3.35 -4.35
C LEU A 81 -6.10 4.12 -5.36
N ALA A 82 -7.34 4.44 -5.05
CA ALA A 82 -8.24 5.13 -5.97
C ALA A 82 -7.71 6.52 -6.38
N GLN A 83 -7.04 7.24 -5.48
CA GLN A 83 -6.47 8.56 -5.77
C GLN A 83 -5.20 8.50 -6.62
N MET A 84 -4.31 7.53 -6.36
CA MET A 84 -2.98 7.47 -6.98
C MET A 84 -2.89 6.45 -8.12
N ALA A 85 -3.66 5.39 -8.07
CA ALA A 85 -3.53 4.25 -8.97
C ALA A 85 -4.06 4.51 -10.38
N ARG A 86 -4.98 5.46 -10.56
CA ARG A 86 -5.53 5.80 -11.87
C ARG A 86 -4.45 6.18 -12.89
N ALA A 87 -3.52 7.03 -12.50
CA ALA A 87 -2.42 7.43 -13.36
C ALA A 87 -1.42 6.28 -13.60
N ALA A 88 -1.31 5.35 -12.65
CA ALA A 88 -0.46 4.17 -12.74
C ALA A 88 -1.06 3.02 -13.56
N GLY A 89 -2.30 3.14 -14.05
CA GLY A 89 -2.98 2.10 -14.80
C GLY A 89 -3.46 0.93 -13.94
N ILE A 90 -3.77 1.18 -12.67
CA ILE A 90 -4.35 0.19 -11.77
C ILE A 90 -5.86 0.40 -11.73
N HIS A 91 -6.61 -0.65 -12.02
CA HIS A 91 -8.07 -0.68 -12.02
C HIS A 91 -8.57 -1.59 -10.92
N ILE A 92 -9.64 -1.18 -10.25
CA ILE A 92 -10.22 -1.95 -9.14
C ILE A 92 -11.66 -2.27 -9.47
N ILE A 93 -12.03 -3.55 -9.37
CA ILE A 93 -13.39 -4.05 -9.45
C ILE A 93 -13.74 -4.58 -8.06
N MET A 94 -14.73 -3.96 -7.41
CA MET A 94 -15.18 -4.36 -6.08
C MET A 94 -16.59 -4.88 -6.15
N ALA A 95 -16.84 -6.01 -5.50
CA ALA A 95 -18.17 -6.58 -5.32
C ALA A 95 -18.47 -6.81 -3.84
N THR A 96 -19.74 -6.85 -3.50
CA THR A 96 -20.22 -7.26 -2.18
C THR A 96 -21.66 -7.75 -2.28
N GLN A 97 -22.00 -8.76 -1.49
CA GLN A 97 -23.34 -9.26 -1.29
C GLN A 97 -24.03 -8.59 -0.07
N ARG A 98 -23.29 -7.71 0.65
CA ARG A 98 -23.77 -7.01 1.85
C ARG A 98 -23.76 -5.49 1.63
N PRO A 99 -24.82 -4.93 1.01
CA PRO A 99 -24.87 -3.50 0.67
C PRO A 99 -25.22 -2.63 1.89
N SER A 100 -24.47 -2.76 2.98
CA SER A 100 -24.63 -1.92 4.16
C SER A 100 -23.79 -0.64 4.07
N VAL A 101 -24.14 0.38 4.86
CA VAL A 101 -23.40 1.65 4.91
C VAL A 101 -22.00 1.49 5.50
N ASP A 102 -21.77 0.45 6.29
CA ASP A 102 -20.46 0.13 6.88
C ASP A 102 -19.51 -0.50 5.86
N VAL A 103 -20.04 -1.08 4.80
CA VAL A 103 -19.27 -1.68 3.69
C VAL A 103 -19.12 -0.69 2.55
N ILE A 104 -20.25 -0.09 2.11
CA ILE A 104 -20.28 0.91 1.03
C ILE A 104 -20.32 2.31 1.65
N THR A 105 -19.18 2.71 2.22
CA THR A 105 -19.04 3.99 2.93
C THR A 105 -19.09 5.20 2.00
N GLY A 106 -19.19 6.38 2.58
CA GLY A 106 -19.11 7.63 1.82
C GLY A 106 -17.79 7.79 1.07
N THR A 107 -16.67 7.38 1.68
CA THR A 107 -15.33 7.40 1.09
C THR A 107 -15.25 6.48 -0.12
N ILE A 108 -15.77 5.26 -0.01
CA ILE A 108 -15.85 4.30 -1.11
C ILE A 108 -16.68 4.89 -2.26
N LYS A 109 -17.87 5.41 -1.97
CA LYS A 109 -18.75 6.01 -2.99
C LYS A 109 -18.15 7.20 -3.71
N ALA A 110 -17.38 8.02 -3.01
CA ALA A 110 -16.71 9.19 -3.60
C ALA A 110 -15.60 8.80 -4.60
N ASN A 111 -14.90 7.69 -4.33
CA ASN A 111 -13.79 7.23 -5.15
C ASN A 111 -14.20 6.24 -6.25
N PHE A 112 -15.39 5.62 -6.13
CA PHE A 112 -15.96 4.70 -7.11
C PHE A 112 -17.30 5.20 -7.63
N PRO A 113 -17.27 6.17 -8.55
CA PRO A 113 -18.48 6.80 -9.07
C PRO A 113 -19.25 5.91 -10.06
N THR A 114 -18.58 4.94 -10.68
CA THR A 114 -19.23 3.94 -11.54
C THR A 114 -19.72 2.79 -10.66
N ARG A 115 -21.03 2.51 -10.69
CA ARG A 115 -21.66 1.51 -9.83
C ARG A 115 -22.67 0.67 -10.60
N VAL A 116 -22.78 -0.57 -10.17
CA VAL A 116 -23.77 -1.53 -10.67
C VAL A 116 -24.51 -2.09 -9.47
N SER A 117 -25.84 -2.16 -9.56
CA SER A 117 -26.65 -2.88 -8.60
C SER A 117 -27.53 -3.90 -9.31
N PHE A 118 -27.43 -5.14 -8.92
CA PHE A 118 -28.44 -6.15 -9.22
C PHE A 118 -29.64 -6.00 -8.29
N HIS A 119 -30.62 -6.91 -8.39
CA HIS A 119 -31.80 -6.91 -7.52
C HIS A 119 -31.39 -6.97 -6.04
N VAL A 120 -31.94 -6.07 -5.26
CA VAL A 120 -31.78 -6.01 -3.79
C VAL A 120 -33.17 -6.12 -3.13
N THR A 121 -33.19 -6.48 -1.84
CA THR A 121 -34.42 -6.72 -1.12
C THR A 121 -35.11 -5.45 -0.61
N SER A 122 -34.35 -4.36 -0.47
CA SER A 122 -34.89 -3.13 0.12
C SER A 122 -34.52 -1.87 -0.66
N ARG A 123 -35.36 -0.83 -0.50
CA ARG A 123 -35.04 0.53 -1.02
C ARG A 123 -33.83 1.16 -0.34
N ILE A 124 -33.53 0.74 0.90
CA ILE A 124 -32.40 1.23 1.65
C ILE A 124 -31.10 0.74 0.97
N ASP A 125 -31.07 -0.55 0.60
CA ASP A 125 -29.91 -1.13 -0.08
C ASP A 125 -29.67 -0.46 -1.44
N SER A 126 -30.73 -0.23 -2.22
CA SER A 126 -30.64 0.51 -3.49
C SER A 126 -30.02 1.89 -3.29
N ARG A 127 -30.46 2.65 -2.29
CA ARG A 127 -29.90 3.97 -1.96
C ARG A 127 -28.44 3.87 -1.46
N THR A 128 -28.12 2.83 -0.71
CA THR A 128 -26.75 2.62 -0.24
C THR A 128 -25.78 2.45 -1.40
N ILE A 129 -26.16 1.68 -2.43
CA ILE A 129 -25.33 1.43 -3.60
C ILE A 129 -25.36 2.61 -4.56
N LEU A 130 -26.54 3.01 -5.01
CA LEU A 130 -26.72 3.93 -6.14
C LEU A 130 -26.98 5.39 -5.73
N GLY A 131 -27.37 5.62 -4.46
CA GLY A 131 -27.89 6.91 -4.02
C GLY A 131 -29.38 7.11 -4.32
N GLU A 132 -29.99 6.24 -5.12
CA GLU A 132 -31.39 6.29 -5.55
C GLU A 132 -32.08 4.94 -5.32
N THR A 133 -33.42 4.95 -5.31
CA THR A 133 -34.25 3.74 -5.26
C THR A 133 -34.44 3.17 -6.65
N GLY A 134 -34.79 1.89 -6.75
CA GLY A 134 -35.17 1.23 -8.00
C GLY A 134 -34.55 -0.16 -8.17
N ALA A 135 -33.43 -0.45 -7.54
CA ALA A 135 -32.82 -1.79 -7.63
C ALA A 135 -33.69 -2.87 -6.93
N GLU A 136 -34.54 -2.49 -5.99
CA GLU A 136 -35.54 -3.39 -5.37
C GLU A 136 -36.67 -3.79 -6.32
N GLN A 137 -36.79 -3.15 -7.48
CA GLN A 137 -37.83 -3.44 -8.49
C GLN A 137 -37.26 -4.26 -9.66
N LEU A 138 -36.00 -4.62 -9.64
CA LEU A 138 -35.36 -5.42 -10.66
C LEU A 138 -35.90 -6.85 -10.65
N LEU A 139 -35.88 -7.49 -11.81
CA LEU A 139 -36.46 -8.84 -12.00
C LEU A 139 -35.52 -9.98 -11.58
N GLY A 140 -34.27 -9.66 -11.28
CA GLY A 140 -33.21 -10.66 -11.07
C GLY A 140 -32.65 -11.21 -12.36
N GLN A 141 -31.87 -12.30 -12.26
CA GLN A 141 -31.30 -13.02 -13.41
C GLN A 141 -30.52 -12.13 -14.40
N GLY A 142 -29.68 -11.24 -13.87
CA GLY A 142 -28.86 -10.34 -14.69
C GLY A 142 -29.48 -8.97 -14.97
N ASP A 143 -30.72 -8.74 -14.53
CA ASP A 143 -31.34 -7.39 -14.59
C ASP A 143 -30.65 -6.49 -13.57
N MET A 144 -30.10 -5.36 -14.02
CA MET A 144 -29.26 -4.47 -13.22
C MET A 144 -29.50 -3.00 -13.53
N LEU A 145 -29.16 -2.15 -12.57
CA LEU A 145 -29.04 -0.71 -12.73
C LEU A 145 -27.55 -0.34 -12.81
N TYR A 146 -27.19 0.35 -13.84
CA TYR A 146 -25.83 0.82 -14.12
C TYR A 146 -25.77 2.35 -14.03
N MET A 147 -24.83 2.85 -13.22
CA MET A 147 -24.53 4.27 -13.06
C MET A 147 -23.08 4.52 -13.53
N ALA A 148 -22.90 5.23 -14.62
CA ALA A 148 -21.59 5.63 -15.11
C ALA A 148 -21.15 6.93 -14.44
N ASN A 149 -19.98 6.94 -13.79
CA ASN A 149 -19.33 8.14 -13.22
C ASN A 149 -20.25 9.04 -12.36
N GLY A 150 -21.16 8.44 -11.56
CA GLY A 150 -22.11 9.19 -10.77
C GLY A 150 -23.20 9.91 -11.56
N GLY A 151 -23.33 9.60 -12.84
CA GLY A 151 -24.32 10.17 -13.76
C GLY A 151 -25.65 9.45 -13.75
N ARG A 152 -26.38 9.56 -14.87
CA ARG A 152 -27.72 8.96 -15.02
C ARG A 152 -27.69 7.45 -14.88
N ILE A 153 -28.64 6.88 -14.13
CA ILE A 153 -28.84 5.45 -14.01
C ILE A 153 -29.54 4.91 -15.27
N THR A 154 -28.96 3.84 -15.80
CA THR A 154 -29.49 3.12 -16.97
C THR A 154 -29.78 1.68 -16.55
N ARG A 155 -30.96 1.16 -16.92
CA ARG A 155 -31.29 -0.25 -16.72
C ARG A 155 -30.68 -1.07 -17.85
N VAL A 156 -29.96 -2.12 -17.48
CA VAL A 156 -29.26 -3.03 -18.40
C VAL A 156 -29.59 -4.46 -17.99
N HIS A 157 -29.64 -5.36 -18.94
CA HIS A 157 -29.81 -6.78 -18.67
C HIS A 157 -28.56 -7.54 -19.10
N GLY A 158 -27.86 -8.14 -18.12
CA GLY A 158 -26.70 -9.01 -18.35
C GLY A 158 -27.16 -10.41 -18.76
N PRO A 159 -26.50 -11.05 -19.74
CA PRO A 159 -26.80 -12.45 -20.07
C PRO A 159 -26.39 -13.38 -18.95
N LEU A 160 -27.00 -14.57 -18.92
CA LEU A 160 -26.55 -15.66 -18.06
C LEU A 160 -25.17 -16.12 -18.51
N VAL A 161 -24.25 -16.22 -17.57
CA VAL A 161 -22.94 -16.85 -17.74
C VAL A 161 -22.94 -18.12 -16.88
N THR A 162 -22.72 -19.26 -17.51
CA THR A 162 -22.72 -20.56 -16.84
C THR A 162 -21.31 -20.95 -16.37
N ASP A 163 -21.20 -21.78 -15.34
CA ASP A 163 -19.91 -22.29 -14.86
C ASP A 163 -19.11 -22.95 -15.99
N ARG A 164 -19.79 -23.66 -16.89
CA ARG A 164 -19.14 -24.31 -18.05
C ARG A 164 -18.49 -23.29 -18.99
N GLU A 165 -19.11 -22.13 -19.19
CA GLU A 165 -18.55 -21.06 -20.02
C GLU A 165 -17.36 -20.42 -19.32
N VAL A 166 -17.44 -20.19 -17.99
CA VAL A 166 -16.30 -19.71 -17.20
C VAL A 166 -15.12 -20.67 -17.28
N GLU A 167 -15.37 -22.00 -17.08
CA GLU A 167 -14.32 -23.00 -17.20
C GLU A 167 -13.68 -23.04 -18.59
N ALA A 168 -14.50 -22.86 -19.63
CA ALA A 168 -13.98 -22.85 -21.01
C ALA A 168 -13.06 -21.63 -21.25
N VAL A 169 -13.44 -20.44 -20.76
CA VAL A 169 -12.62 -19.23 -20.84
C VAL A 169 -11.32 -19.40 -20.03
N VAL A 170 -11.43 -19.90 -18.80
CA VAL A 170 -10.24 -20.14 -17.95
C VAL A 170 -9.28 -21.13 -18.58
N ARG A 171 -9.80 -22.22 -19.18
CA ARG A 171 -8.96 -23.18 -19.90
C ARG A 171 -8.23 -22.52 -21.07
N PHE A 172 -8.96 -21.76 -21.90
CA PHE A 172 -8.37 -21.01 -23.01
C PHE A 172 -7.27 -20.05 -22.57
N LEU A 173 -7.46 -19.37 -21.42
CA LEU A 173 -6.44 -18.47 -20.87
C LEU A 173 -5.21 -19.23 -20.35
N LYS A 174 -5.41 -20.36 -19.69
CA LYS A 174 -4.31 -21.22 -19.21
C LYS A 174 -3.49 -21.83 -20.35
N ASP A 175 -4.12 -22.12 -21.48
CA ASP A 175 -3.43 -22.65 -22.66
C ASP A 175 -2.49 -21.61 -23.32
N GLN A 176 -2.63 -20.32 -23.00
CA GLN A 176 -1.79 -19.25 -23.55
C GLN A 176 -0.45 -19.08 -22.80
N GLY A 177 -0.33 -19.55 -21.59
CA GLY A 177 0.89 -19.47 -20.78
C GLY A 177 0.66 -19.74 -19.31
N GLU A 178 1.74 -19.94 -18.60
CA GLU A 178 1.71 -20.11 -17.14
C GLU A 178 1.76 -18.75 -16.45
N PRO A 179 1.03 -18.57 -15.33
CA PRO A 179 1.08 -17.33 -14.57
C PRO A 179 2.45 -17.16 -13.90
N THR A 180 2.98 -15.96 -13.96
CA THR A 180 4.17 -15.57 -13.20
C THR A 180 3.70 -14.91 -11.90
N TYR A 181 3.87 -15.59 -10.78
CA TYR A 181 3.50 -15.08 -9.46
C TYR A 181 4.59 -14.16 -8.93
N ILE A 182 4.16 -13.07 -8.26
CA ILE A 182 5.05 -12.16 -7.55
C ILE A 182 4.86 -12.45 -6.06
N ASP A 183 5.69 -13.35 -5.52
CA ASP A 183 5.58 -13.80 -4.12
C ASP A 183 5.78 -12.65 -3.10
N ASP A 184 6.53 -11.62 -3.47
CA ASP A 184 6.80 -10.46 -2.61
C ASP A 184 5.54 -9.65 -2.28
N VAL A 185 4.48 -9.72 -3.10
CA VAL A 185 3.20 -9.03 -2.83
C VAL A 185 2.44 -9.64 -1.64
N THR A 186 2.65 -10.93 -1.38
CA THR A 186 1.96 -11.68 -0.30
C THR A 186 2.85 -11.90 0.92
N ARG A 187 4.14 -11.59 0.83
CA ARG A 187 4.96 -11.54 2.04
C ARG A 187 4.45 -10.39 2.89
N GLU A 188 4.07 -10.69 4.12
CA GLU A 188 4.06 -9.65 5.15
C GLU A 188 5.50 -9.10 5.13
N GLU A 189 5.67 -7.92 4.56
CA GLU A 189 6.79 -7.11 4.96
C GLU A 189 6.58 -6.98 6.46
N ASP A 190 7.48 -7.58 7.27
CA ASP A 190 7.72 -7.09 8.62
C ASP A 190 7.77 -5.58 8.46
N GLU A 191 6.68 -4.88 8.78
CA GLU A 191 6.46 -3.49 8.38
C GLU A 191 7.77 -2.72 8.50
N PRO A 192 8.41 -2.28 7.42
CA PRO A 192 9.13 -1.06 7.50
C PRO A 192 8.00 -0.07 7.78
N GLY A 193 7.89 0.37 9.05
CA GLY A 193 6.95 1.39 9.40
C GLY A 193 6.97 2.39 8.27
N VAL A 194 5.80 2.69 7.71
CA VAL A 194 5.65 3.72 6.72
C VAL A 194 6.21 4.98 7.36
N ASP A 195 7.50 5.16 7.20
CA ASP A 195 8.16 6.44 7.39
C ASP A 195 7.61 7.31 6.26
N LEU A 196 6.48 7.96 6.52
CA LEU A 196 6.02 9.11 5.75
C LEU A 196 7.00 10.29 5.88
N ASP A 197 8.15 10.06 6.53
CA ASP A 197 9.26 10.98 6.72
C ASP A 197 10.61 10.35 6.38
N SER A 198 10.69 9.35 5.50
CA SER A 198 11.99 8.89 5.00
C SER A 198 12.37 9.62 3.71
N ASP A 199 12.58 10.90 3.83
CA ASP A 199 13.56 11.63 3.02
C ASP A 199 14.58 12.30 3.96
N ASP A 200 15.21 11.48 4.82
CA ASP A 200 16.43 11.89 5.47
C ASP A 200 17.31 10.68 5.82
N GLY A 201 18.27 10.38 4.96
CA GLY A 201 19.30 9.35 5.14
C GLY A 201 20.28 9.63 6.28
N GLY A 202 19.95 10.55 7.21
CA GLY A 202 20.76 10.92 8.35
C GLY A 202 20.08 10.76 9.73
N SER A 203 18.74 10.75 9.79
CA SER A 203 18.06 10.81 11.09
C SER A 203 18.00 9.49 11.85
N GLY A 204 18.16 8.35 11.18
CA GLY A 204 18.15 7.03 11.80
C GLY A 204 19.36 6.78 12.69
N ASP A 205 20.55 7.18 12.26
CA ASP A 205 21.79 7.04 13.03
C ASP A 205 21.87 8.09 14.13
N ALA A 206 21.50 9.34 13.88
CA ALA A 206 21.47 10.39 14.89
C ALA A 206 20.52 10.07 16.05
N LEU A 207 19.34 9.54 15.75
CA LEU A 207 18.38 9.14 16.79
C LEU A 207 18.83 7.90 17.56
N TYR A 208 19.54 6.98 16.91
CA TYR A 208 20.15 5.84 17.56
C TYR A 208 21.27 6.27 18.50
N ASP A 209 22.15 7.16 18.04
CA ASP A 209 23.26 7.70 18.84
C ASP A 209 22.74 8.48 20.06
N GLU A 210 21.68 9.26 19.88
CA GLU A 210 20.99 9.96 20.97
C GLU A 210 20.40 8.97 21.96
N ALA A 211 19.77 7.89 21.49
CA ALA A 211 19.23 6.83 22.33
C ALA A 211 20.33 6.13 23.13
N VAL A 212 21.47 5.80 22.51
CA VAL A 212 22.65 5.21 23.15
C VAL A 212 23.18 6.15 24.23
N ALA A 213 23.35 7.43 23.92
CA ALA A 213 23.82 8.42 24.90
C ALA A 213 22.91 8.53 26.14
N ILE A 214 21.56 8.55 25.92
CA ILE A 214 20.57 8.60 27.00
C ILE A 214 20.63 7.32 27.85
N VAL A 215 20.66 6.14 27.22
CA VAL A 215 20.73 4.84 27.91
C VAL A 215 22.01 4.70 28.73
N CYS A 216 23.15 5.11 28.19
CA CYS A 216 24.44 5.08 28.89
C CYS A 216 24.47 6.04 30.07
N ARG A 217 23.91 7.25 29.93
CA ARG A 217 23.84 8.28 30.97
C ARG A 217 22.90 7.89 32.11
N GLU A 218 21.67 7.47 31.78
CA GLU A 218 20.63 7.17 32.78
C GLU A 218 20.69 5.74 33.32
N ARG A 219 21.54 4.88 32.75
CA ARG A 219 21.69 3.46 33.10
C ARG A 219 20.35 2.70 33.09
N LYS A 220 19.46 3.06 32.19
CA LYS A 220 18.13 2.44 32.03
C LYS A 220 17.91 2.03 30.58
N ALA A 221 17.75 0.72 30.35
CA ALA A 221 17.55 0.11 29.07
C ALA A 221 16.18 -0.55 28.98
N SER A 222 15.12 0.22 28.69
CA SER A 222 13.80 -0.33 28.41
C SER A 222 13.13 0.39 27.24
N THR A 223 12.33 -0.34 26.45
CA THR A 223 11.59 0.21 25.32
C THR A 223 10.73 1.41 25.72
N SER A 224 10.01 1.30 26.87
CA SER A 224 9.16 2.38 27.37
C SER A 224 9.96 3.60 27.87
N PHE A 225 11.22 3.42 28.26
CA PHE A 225 12.10 4.50 28.66
C PHE A 225 12.54 5.30 27.43
N ILE A 226 13.03 4.63 26.38
CA ILE A 226 13.41 5.26 25.10
C ILE A 226 12.21 5.94 24.45
N GLN A 227 11.06 5.26 24.39
CA GLN A 227 9.83 5.81 23.83
C GLN A 227 9.48 7.18 24.45
N ARG A 228 9.54 7.29 25.77
CA ARG A 228 9.21 8.54 26.47
C ARG A 228 10.24 9.65 26.32
N HIS A 229 11.54 9.30 26.29
CA HIS A 229 12.60 10.29 26.19
C HIS A 229 12.73 10.86 24.77
N LEU A 230 12.62 10.02 23.76
CA LEU A 230 12.74 10.43 22.36
C LEU A 230 11.38 10.77 21.72
N GLN A 231 10.27 10.61 22.44
CA GLN A 231 8.90 10.85 21.96
C GLN A 231 8.57 10.10 20.66
N ILE A 232 9.05 8.86 20.53
CA ILE A 232 8.88 8.00 19.35
C ILE A 232 7.86 6.89 19.61
N GLY A 233 7.37 6.25 18.53
CA GLY A 233 6.46 5.10 18.64
C GLY A 233 7.12 3.87 19.29
N TYR A 234 6.32 3.00 19.91
CA TYR A 234 6.79 1.80 20.60
C TYR A 234 7.66 0.90 19.72
N ASN A 235 7.25 0.64 18.48
CA ASN A 235 7.96 -0.23 17.54
C ASN A 235 9.35 0.34 17.16
N ARG A 236 9.49 1.66 17.03
CA ARG A 236 10.78 2.30 16.77
C ARG A 236 11.70 2.22 17.99
N ALA A 237 11.16 2.43 19.18
CA ALA A 237 11.91 2.26 20.44
C ALA A 237 12.36 0.82 20.66
N ALA A 238 11.53 -0.17 20.30
CA ALA A 238 11.86 -1.59 20.37
C ALA A 238 13.02 -1.94 19.43
N ARG A 239 12.99 -1.49 18.17
CA ARG A 239 14.08 -1.70 17.21
C ARG A 239 15.40 -1.07 17.64
N ILE A 240 15.35 0.11 18.22
CA ILE A 240 16.55 0.79 18.75
C ILE A 240 17.17 -0.06 19.87
N ILE A 241 16.37 -0.58 20.80
CA ILE A 241 16.84 -1.45 21.89
C ILE A 241 17.38 -2.78 21.35
N GLU A 242 16.74 -3.41 20.40
CA GLU A 242 17.21 -4.65 19.77
C GLU A 242 18.54 -4.44 19.02
N ARG A 243 18.71 -3.30 18.36
CA ARG A 243 19.99 -2.93 17.75
C ARG A 243 21.07 -2.73 18.81
N MET A 244 20.76 -2.04 19.92
CA MET A 244 21.70 -1.90 21.07
C MET A 244 22.11 -3.24 21.68
N GLU A 245 21.18 -4.21 21.71
CA GLU A 245 21.46 -5.57 22.18
C GLU A 245 22.41 -6.30 21.21
N LYS A 246 22.17 -6.22 19.90
CA LYS A 246 23.05 -6.80 18.87
C LYS A 246 24.45 -6.18 18.85
N GLU A 247 24.56 -4.87 19.10
CA GLU A 247 25.83 -4.14 19.14
C GLU A 247 26.53 -4.22 20.50
N GLY A 248 25.91 -4.90 21.50
CA GLY A 248 26.51 -5.10 22.82
C GLY A 248 26.49 -3.86 23.72
N VAL A 249 25.68 -2.87 23.42
CA VAL A 249 25.46 -1.69 24.26
C VAL A 249 24.66 -2.05 25.51
N VAL A 250 23.70 -2.98 25.37
CA VAL A 250 22.87 -3.53 26.45
C VAL A 250 22.88 -5.05 26.41
N SER A 251 22.59 -5.68 27.56
CA SER A 251 22.49 -7.14 27.66
C SER A 251 21.19 -7.65 27.04
N GLU A 252 21.14 -8.96 26.76
CA GLU A 252 19.87 -9.65 26.47
C GLU A 252 18.87 -9.45 27.61
N ALA A 253 17.58 -9.46 27.24
CA ALA A 253 16.50 -9.35 28.21
C ALA A 253 16.48 -10.57 29.14
N ASN A 254 16.50 -10.35 30.44
CA ASN A 254 16.32 -11.42 31.42
C ASN A 254 14.87 -11.94 31.44
N ARG A 255 14.58 -13.00 32.20
CA ARG A 255 13.23 -13.61 32.30
C ARG A 255 12.10 -12.65 32.71
N VAL A 256 12.45 -11.44 33.17
CA VAL A 256 11.51 -10.39 33.62
C VAL A 256 11.49 -9.24 32.61
N GLY A 257 12.18 -9.37 31.45
CA GLY A 257 12.25 -8.33 30.41
C GLY A 257 13.18 -7.16 30.74
N LYS A 258 14.03 -7.26 31.77
CA LYS A 258 14.98 -6.21 32.16
C LYS A 258 16.34 -6.44 31.50
N ARG A 259 16.92 -5.38 30.95
CA ARG A 259 18.25 -5.34 30.31
C ARG A 259 19.21 -4.53 31.17
N GLU A 260 20.49 -4.88 31.13
CA GLU A 260 21.55 -4.15 31.80
C GLU A 260 22.38 -3.38 30.76
N VAL A 261 22.82 -2.17 31.10
CA VAL A 261 23.67 -1.34 30.23
C VAL A 261 25.11 -1.77 30.37
N LEU A 262 25.68 -2.32 29.28
CA LEU A 262 27.04 -2.86 29.23
C LEU A 262 28.07 -1.79 28.82
N ALA A 263 27.65 -0.82 28.00
CA ALA A 263 28.53 0.25 27.55
C ALA A 263 28.98 1.16 28.69
N ARG A 264 30.24 1.62 28.62
CA ARG A 264 30.79 2.61 29.57
C ARG A 264 30.18 4.00 29.31
N ASN A 265 30.11 4.83 30.35
CA ASN A 265 29.63 6.20 30.24
C ASN A 265 30.55 6.98 29.29
N ILE A 266 29.96 7.66 28.31
CA ILE A 266 30.71 8.43 27.29
C ILE A 266 31.22 9.75 27.88
N ASP A 267 30.58 10.26 28.93
CA ASP A 267 31.06 11.40 29.70
C ASP A 267 32.04 10.91 30.77
N GLY A 268 33.34 10.89 30.43
CA GLY A 268 34.41 10.53 31.33
C GLY A 268 34.48 11.46 32.54
N ASN A 269 33.86 10.97 33.62
CA ASN A 269 34.30 11.30 35.00
C ASN A 269 34.10 10.05 35.84
N GLU A 270 35.19 9.68 36.55
CA GLU A 270 35.33 8.52 37.40
C GLU A 270 34.16 8.24 38.36
#